data_42a6128289234034c4b022420ad5ecdd
#
_entry.id   42a6128289234034c4b022420ad5ecdd
#
_cell.length_a   1.000
_cell.length_b   1.000
_cell.length_c   1.000
_cell.angle_alpha   90.00
_cell.angle_beta   90.00
_cell.angle_gamma   90.00
#
_symmetry.space_group_name_H-M   'P 1'
#
loop_
_entity.id
_entity.type
_entity.pdbx_description
1 polymer ?
#
loop_
_entity_poly.entity_id
_entity_poly.type
_entity_poly.pdbx_seq_one_letter_code
_entity_poly.pdbx_strand_id
1 'polypeptide(L)'
;LYLWGKYRLCTDSAYSLYIYSFSYVDIILLLLVGGYIALRLFRYAPKKSGSSSDGFFIDEPITCSKDDLLNRKIDAYDAAEKLLATKTENNAFTFGIVAPWGNGKTSFLYMMKEHIDAKNADDVVTISFHPWKYGKSSNLTYLFFEELSKALAPYSTIFSRDIIRYARTVSSIENSTMKFLGSILGCLVPQTVEEQYEDLKKKISNIQRKIVVFIDDIDRLGANEIEELFRLVRNTSNLPSMYFVMAYDKKYVVDTLNSIFPSHSLSYSQ
;
A
#
# COMPACT_ATOMS: atom_id res chain seq x y z
N LEU A 1 38.94 21.60 -20.92
CA LEU A 1 38.96 22.40 -22.18
C LEU A 1 40.27 23.15 -22.35
N TYR A 2 40.78 23.85 -21.32
CA TYR A 2 42.04 24.63 -21.42
C TYR A 2 43.28 23.74 -21.62
N LEU A 3 43.34 22.60 -20.96
CA LEU A 3 44.43 21.62 -21.12
C LEU A 3 44.39 20.91 -22.48
N TRP A 4 43.22 20.63 -22.99
CA TRP A 4 43.03 20.07 -24.35
C TRP A 4 43.53 20.98 -25.45
N GLY A 5 43.34 22.31 -25.33
CA GLY A 5 43.86 23.30 -26.25
C GLY A 5 45.40 23.37 -26.28
N LYS A 6 46.04 23.13 -25.12
CA LYS A 6 47.50 23.16 -25.01
C LYS A 6 48.19 22.02 -25.77
N TYR A 7 47.57 20.87 -25.86
CA TYR A 7 48.13 19.70 -26.57
C TYR A 7 47.84 19.70 -28.07
N ARG A 8 46.85 20.47 -28.56
CA ARG A 8 46.50 20.59 -29.95
C ARG A 8 47.44 21.49 -30.77
N LEU A 9 48.23 22.32 -30.08
CA LEU A 9 49.13 23.28 -30.70
C LEU A 9 50.59 22.78 -30.80
N CYS A 10 50.88 21.55 -30.39
CA CYS A 10 52.19 20.94 -30.54
C CYS A 10 52.26 20.22 -31.87
N THR A 11 53.31 20.58 -32.64
CA THR A 11 53.65 20.08 -33.96
C THR A 11 53.90 18.55 -34.00
N ASP A 12 53.93 17.98 -35.19
CA ASP A 12 53.91 16.55 -35.54
C ASP A 12 54.89 15.62 -34.84
N SER A 13 55.90 16.13 -34.11
CA SER A 13 56.85 15.33 -33.34
C SER A 13 56.33 14.92 -31.95
N ALA A 14 55.19 15.38 -31.54
CA ALA A 14 54.61 15.19 -30.21
C ALA A 14 53.56 14.05 -30.11
N TYR A 15 53.33 13.32 -31.20
CA TYR A 15 52.31 12.24 -31.22
C TYR A 15 52.65 11.11 -30.19
N SER A 16 53.93 10.85 -29.92
CA SER A 16 54.33 9.85 -28.89
C SER A 16 54.13 10.34 -27.45
N LEU A 17 54.13 11.67 -27.23
CA LEU A 17 53.89 12.27 -25.90
C LEU A 17 52.40 12.38 -25.56
N TYR A 18 51.56 12.36 -26.58
CA TYR A 18 50.11 12.45 -26.41
C TYR A 18 49.47 11.27 -25.65
N ILE A 19 50.10 10.09 -25.77
CA ILE A 19 49.60 8.86 -25.16
C ILE A 19 49.91 8.81 -23.67
N TYR A 20 50.90 9.57 -23.16
CA TYR A 20 51.38 9.48 -21.77
C TYR A 20 50.98 10.67 -20.89
N SER A 21 50.34 11.70 -21.42
CA SER A 21 49.93 12.86 -20.61
C SER A 21 48.48 12.82 -20.18
N PHE A 22 48.09 11.81 -19.43
CA PHE A 22 46.84 11.85 -18.68
C PHE A 22 46.93 12.98 -17.64
N SER A 23 46.11 14.01 -17.80
CA SER A 23 45.95 15.04 -16.79
C SER A 23 45.34 14.42 -15.52
N TYR A 24 45.78 14.86 -14.35
CA TYR A 24 45.16 14.46 -13.08
C TYR A 24 43.63 14.66 -13.08
N VAL A 25 43.14 15.63 -13.88
CA VAL A 25 41.70 15.90 -14.05
C VAL A 25 41.00 14.74 -14.76
N ASP A 26 41.64 14.12 -15.77
CA ASP A 26 41.06 12.99 -16.52
C ASP A 26 40.99 11.74 -15.61
N ILE A 27 42.00 11.55 -14.76
CA ILE A 27 42.05 10.46 -13.78
C ILE A 27 40.93 10.65 -12.72
N ILE A 28 40.72 11.85 -12.21
CA ILE A 28 39.66 12.17 -11.26
C ILE A 28 38.30 11.96 -11.92
N LEU A 29 38.11 12.38 -13.16
CA LEU A 29 36.84 12.21 -13.90
C LEU A 29 36.53 10.72 -14.16
N LEU A 30 37.55 9.93 -14.52
CA LEU A 30 37.44 8.48 -14.66
C LEU A 30 37.07 7.78 -13.34
N LEU A 31 37.67 8.21 -12.22
CA LEU A 31 37.33 7.69 -10.90
C LEU A 31 35.89 8.05 -10.48
N LEU A 32 35.44 9.27 -10.76
CA LEU A 32 34.07 9.69 -10.47
C LEU A 32 33.05 8.92 -11.34
N VAL A 33 33.30 8.77 -12.62
CA VAL A 33 32.42 8.01 -13.53
C VAL A 33 32.45 6.52 -13.16
N GLY A 34 33.62 5.95 -12.92
CA GLY A 34 33.79 4.56 -12.49
C GLY A 34 33.09 4.30 -11.13
N GLY A 35 33.27 5.21 -10.16
CA GLY A 35 32.57 5.16 -8.87
C GLY A 35 31.05 5.24 -9.02
N TYR A 36 30.55 6.13 -9.88
CA TYR A 36 29.12 6.24 -10.16
C TYR A 36 28.55 4.95 -10.80
N ILE A 37 29.28 4.40 -11.78
CA ILE A 37 28.89 3.13 -12.44
C ILE A 37 28.93 1.98 -11.43
N ALA A 38 29.97 1.89 -10.59
CA ALA A 38 30.08 0.89 -9.55
C ALA A 38 28.92 1.00 -8.53
N LEU A 39 28.57 2.20 -8.08
CA LEU A 39 27.42 2.44 -7.20
C LEU A 39 26.09 2.05 -7.87
N ARG A 40 25.96 2.30 -9.17
CA ARG A 40 24.78 1.86 -9.94
C ARG A 40 24.71 0.34 -10.03
N LEU A 41 25.83 -0.32 -10.34
CA LEU A 41 25.91 -1.78 -10.43
C LEU A 41 25.70 -2.45 -9.06
N PHE A 42 26.23 -1.88 -7.97
CA PHE A 42 25.96 -2.36 -6.61
C PHE A 42 24.50 -2.23 -6.20
N ARG A 43 23.80 -1.15 -6.61
CA ARG A 43 22.36 -1.00 -6.40
C ARG A 43 21.52 -1.98 -7.22
N TYR A 44 22.02 -2.43 -8.38
CA TYR A 44 21.35 -3.40 -9.26
C TYR A 44 21.87 -4.83 -9.10
N ALA A 45 22.86 -5.06 -8.23
CA ALA A 45 23.27 -6.42 -7.93
C ALA A 45 22.07 -7.17 -7.36
N PRO A 46 21.54 -8.22 -8.04
CA PRO A 46 20.46 -9.00 -7.48
C PRO A 46 20.99 -9.55 -6.14
N LYS A 47 20.25 -9.26 -5.06
CA LYS A 47 20.49 -9.93 -3.78
C LYS A 47 20.44 -11.41 -4.10
N LYS A 48 21.60 -12.08 -4.12
CA LYS A 48 21.65 -13.52 -4.15
C LYS A 48 20.85 -13.97 -2.95
N SER A 49 19.69 -14.57 -3.18
CA SER A 49 19.04 -15.40 -2.19
C SER A 49 19.99 -16.56 -1.97
N GLY A 50 20.87 -16.41 -1.01
CA GLY A 50 21.75 -17.49 -0.59
C GLY A 50 20.88 -18.55 0.05
N SER A 51 20.65 -19.64 -0.64
CA SER A 51 20.28 -20.89 -0.01
C SER A 51 21.47 -21.34 0.84
N SER A 52 21.62 -20.77 2.02
CA SER A 52 22.50 -21.31 3.03
C SER A 52 21.74 -22.43 3.74
N SER A 53 22.11 -23.65 3.45
CA SER A 53 21.55 -24.88 3.98
C SER A 53 21.86 -25.15 5.46
N ASP A 54 22.32 -24.16 6.23
CA ASP A 54 22.72 -24.31 7.64
C ASP A 54 22.19 -23.20 8.55
N GLY A 55 21.01 -22.66 8.27
CA GLY A 55 20.35 -21.63 9.10
C GLY A 55 18.93 -22.01 9.45
N PHE A 56 18.38 -21.34 10.46
CA PHE A 56 16.94 -21.39 10.73
C PHE A 56 16.18 -20.99 9.46
N PHE A 57 15.15 -21.75 9.09
CA PHE A 57 14.24 -21.33 8.04
C PHE A 57 13.53 -20.05 8.52
N ILE A 58 13.76 -18.95 7.83
CA ILE A 58 13.06 -17.71 8.10
C ILE A 58 11.68 -17.86 7.48
N ASP A 59 10.66 -17.87 8.32
CA ASP A 59 9.25 -17.91 7.90
C ASP A 59 8.81 -16.50 7.47
N GLU A 60 9.28 -16.09 6.29
CA GLU A 60 8.88 -14.82 5.67
C GLU A 60 7.80 -15.07 4.61
N PRO A 61 6.81 -14.16 4.49
CA PRO A 61 5.86 -14.22 3.40
C PRO A 61 6.58 -14.15 2.05
N ILE A 62 6.13 -14.94 1.08
CA ILE A 62 6.69 -14.89 -0.27
C ILE A 62 6.48 -13.51 -0.89
N THR A 63 7.52 -13.01 -1.56
CA THR A 63 7.49 -11.71 -2.27
C THR A 63 7.37 -11.86 -3.79
N CYS A 64 7.34 -13.10 -4.29
CA CYS A 64 7.19 -13.41 -5.70
C CYS A 64 6.40 -14.71 -5.85
N SER A 65 5.45 -14.74 -6.76
CA SER A 65 4.66 -15.94 -7.06
C SER A 65 5.48 -17.13 -7.59
N LYS A 66 6.74 -16.90 -7.95
CA LYS A 66 7.69 -17.95 -8.35
C LYS A 66 8.20 -18.77 -7.18
N ASP A 67 8.13 -18.21 -5.97
CA ASP A 67 8.60 -18.86 -4.73
C ASP A 67 7.47 -19.65 -4.04
N ASP A 68 6.34 -19.86 -4.72
CA ASP A 68 5.18 -20.58 -4.21
C ASP A 68 5.45 -22.10 -4.17
N LEU A 69 5.89 -22.56 -3.01
CA LEU A 69 6.15 -23.99 -2.74
C LEU A 69 4.85 -24.80 -2.51
N LEU A 70 3.75 -24.14 -2.17
CA LEU A 70 2.49 -24.79 -1.83
C LEU A 70 1.51 -24.88 -3.01
N ASN A 71 1.92 -24.37 -4.18
CA ASN A 71 1.12 -24.34 -5.41
C ASN A 71 -0.26 -23.67 -5.25
N ARG A 72 -0.31 -22.62 -4.41
CA ARG A 72 -1.53 -21.82 -4.15
C ARG A 72 -1.74 -20.67 -5.13
N LYS A 73 -0.78 -20.44 -6.00
CA LYS A 73 -0.83 -19.40 -7.03
C LYS A 73 -2.08 -19.49 -7.89
N ILE A 74 -2.48 -20.71 -8.25
CA ILE A 74 -3.66 -20.94 -9.10
C ILE A 74 -4.92 -20.46 -8.38
N ASP A 75 -5.09 -20.85 -7.11
CA ASP A 75 -6.23 -20.45 -6.30
C ASP A 75 -6.28 -18.93 -6.06
N ALA A 76 -5.10 -18.32 -5.81
CA ALA A 76 -4.99 -16.88 -5.62
C ALA A 76 -5.35 -16.08 -6.88
N TYR A 77 -4.93 -16.58 -8.04
CA TYR A 77 -5.24 -15.97 -9.33
C TYR A 77 -6.73 -16.13 -9.68
N ASP A 78 -7.30 -17.31 -9.43
CA ASP A 78 -8.72 -17.57 -9.63
C ASP A 78 -9.60 -16.69 -8.72
N ALA A 79 -9.19 -16.51 -7.46
CA ALA A 79 -9.85 -15.60 -6.54
C ALA A 79 -9.75 -14.13 -7.01
N ALA A 80 -8.61 -13.71 -7.54
CA ALA A 80 -8.42 -12.39 -8.11
C ALA A 80 -9.31 -12.14 -9.33
N GLU A 81 -9.41 -13.12 -10.26
CA GLU A 81 -10.29 -13.03 -11.43
C GLU A 81 -11.77 -12.95 -11.04
N LYS A 82 -12.20 -13.76 -10.07
CA LYS A 82 -13.57 -13.70 -9.54
C LYS A 82 -13.87 -12.34 -8.89
N LEU A 83 -12.92 -11.78 -8.14
CA LEU A 83 -13.04 -10.45 -7.57
C LEU A 83 -13.18 -9.40 -8.67
N LEU A 84 -12.35 -9.47 -9.71
CA LEU A 84 -12.39 -8.54 -10.84
C LEU A 84 -13.65 -8.69 -11.69
N ALA A 85 -14.20 -9.90 -11.83
CA ALA A 85 -15.45 -10.15 -12.53
C ALA A 85 -16.67 -9.62 -11.76
N THR A 86 -16.58 -9.50 -10.43
CA THR A 86 -17.68 -8.98 -9.60
C THR A 86 -17.92 -7.51 -9.91
N LYS A 87 -19.16 -7.19 -10.26
CA LYS A 87 -19.60 -5.80 -10.49
C LYS A 87 -20.39 -5.31 -9.28
N THR A 88 -20.01 -4.16 -8.78
CA THR A 88 -20.74 -3.45 -7.73
C THR A 88 -21.10 -2.07 -8.25
N GLU A 89 -22.38 -1.73 -8.31
CA GLU A 89 -22.81 -0.42 -8.85
C GLU A 89 -22.71 0.69 -7.80
N ASN A 90 -23.27 0.47 -6.61
CA ASN A 90 -23.41 1.52 -5.60
C ASN A 90 -22.84 1.16 -4.22
N ASN A 91 -22.37 -0.08 -4.03
CA ASN A 91 -21.90 -0.55 -2.74
C ASN A 91 -20.50 -1.15 -2.85
N ALA A 92 -19.75 -1.11 -1.75
CA ALA A 92 -18.48 -1.83 -1.65
C ALA A 92 -18.74 -3.35 -1.55
N PHE A 93 -17.77 -4.12 -2.02
CA PHE A 93 -17.76 -5.58 -1.90
C PHE A 93 -16.66 -6.00 -0.92
N THR A 94 -16.96 -6.93 -0.04
CA THR A 94 -15.97 -7.45 0.91
C THR A 94 -15.74 -8.94 0.69
N PHE A 95 -14.48 -9.33 0.53
CA PHE A 95 -14.01 -10.69 0.35
C PHE A 95 -13.12 -11.11 1.52
N GLY A 96 -13.44 -12.19 2.22
CA GLY A 96 -12.68 -12.68 3.37
C GLY A 96 -11.80 -13.88 3.02
N ILE A 97 -10.50 -13.80 3.31
CA ILE A 97 -9.56 -14.92 3.28
C ILE A 97 -9.38 -15.39 4.72
N VAL A 98 -9.96 -16.55 5.00
CA VAL A 98 -9.99 -17.09 6.35
C VAL A 98 -9.07 -18.29 6.46
N ALA A 99 -8.05 -18.17 7.32
CA ALA A 99 -7.17 -19.28 7.66
C ALA A 99 -6.53 -19.06 9.03
N PRO A 100 -6.14 -20.11 9.76
CA PRO A 100 -5.38 -19.99 10.98
C PRO A 100 -4.04 -19.24 10.80
N TRP A 101 -3.45 -18.83 11.92
CA TRP A 101 -2.11 -18.23 11.93
C TRP A 101 -1.09 -19.19 11.27
N GLY A 102 -0.10 -18.65 10.53
CA GLY A 102 0.95 -19.45 9.86
C GLY A 102 0.52 -20.10 8.55
N ASN A 103 -0.74 -20.04 8.13
CA ASN A 103 -1.23 -20.69 6.90
C ASN A 103 -1.05 -19.85 5.62
N GLY A 104 -0.13 -18.91 5.60
CA GLY A 104 0.27 -18.17 4.39
C GLY A 104 -0.78 -17.20 3.85
N LYS A 105 -1.64 -16.61 4.71
CA LYS A 105 -2.63 -15.59 4.32
C LYS A 105 -1.99 -14.41 3.57
N THR A 106 -0.91 -13.87 4.14
CA THR A 106 -0.14 -12.76 3.55
C THR A 106 0.41 -13.10 2.17
N SER A 107 0.97 -14.30 2.02
CA SER A 107 1.47 -14.79 0.72
C SER A 107 0.36 -14.92 -0.31
N PHE A 108 -0.82 -15.37 0.10
CA PHE A 108 -2.00 -15.48 -0.76
C PHE A 108 -2.48 -14.09 -1.22
N LEU A 109 -2.59 -13.12 -0.29
CA LEU A 109 -2.91 -11.73 -0.63
C LEU A 109 -1.90 -11.12 -1.60
N TYR A 110 -0.61 -11.40 -1.37
CA TYR A 110 0.46 -10.92 -2.24
C TYR A 110 0.31 -11.45 -3.67
N MET A 111 0.08 -12.76 -3.84
CA MET A 111 -0.14 -13.38 -5.17
C MET A 111 -1.39 -12.82 -5.86
N MET A 112 -2.50 -12.63 -5.12
CA MET A 112 -3.69 -11.97 -5.67
C MET A 112 -3.37 -10.56 -6.18
N LYS A 113 -2.68 -9.77 -5.35
CA LYS A 113 -2.31 -8.38 -5.69
C LYS A 113 -1.38 -8.35 -6.90
N GLU A 114 -0.33 -9.20 -6.92
CA GLU A 114 0.61 -9.32 -8.04
C GLU A 114 -0.13 -9.61 -9.36
N HIS A 115 -1.11 -10.52 -9.33
CA HIS A 115 -1.90 -10.85 -10.50
C HIS A 115 -2.75 -9.67 -10.99
N ILE A 116 -3.42 -8.97 -10.07
CA ILE A 116 -4.26 -7.80 -10.38
C ILE A 116 -3.40 -6.67 -10.97
N ASP A 117 -2.28 -6.35 -10.32
CA ASP A 117 -1.38 -5.28 -10.77
C ASP A 117 -0.78 -5.58 -12.15
N ALA A 118 -0.45 -6.85 -12.43
CA ALA A 118 0.12 -7.25 -13.71
C ALA A 118 -0.89 -7.22 -14.88
N LYS A 119 -2.17 -7.55 -14.62
CA LYS A 119 -3.17 -7.74 -15.65
C LYS A 119 -4.04 -6.51 -15.89
N ASN A 120 -4.31 -5.73 -14.86
CA ASN A 120 -5.34 -4.68 -14.88
C ASN A 120 -4.82 -3.33 -14.32
N ALA A 121 -3.53 -3.01 -14.52
CA ALA A 121 -2.92 -1.79 -13.98
C ALA A 121 -3.67 -0.49 -14.41
N ASP A 122 -4.30 -0.48 -15.56
CA ASP A 122 -5.03 0.69 -16.08
C ASP A 122 -6.45 0.81 -15.54
N ASP A 123 -7.08 -0.29 -15.11
CA ASP A 123 -8.49 -0.32 -14.70
C ASP A 123 -8.69 -0.48 -13.20
N VAL A 124 -7.64 -0.80 -12.46
CA VAL A 124 -7.70 -1.12 -11.03
C VAL A 124 -6.66 -0.33 -10.25
N VAL A 125 -7.07 0.22 -9.12
CA VAL A 125 -6.17 0.83 -8.13
C VAL A 125 -6.06 -0.12 -6.95
N THR A 126 -4.88 -0.62 -6.64
CA THR A 126 -4.64 -1.49 -5.50
C THR A 126 -4.05 -0.71 -4.32
N ILE A 127 -4.56 -0.99 -3.12
CA ILE A 127 -4.11 -0.37 -1.86
C ILE A 127 -3.78 -1.51 -0.89
N SER A 128 -2.60 -1.44 -0.25
CA SER A 128 -2.25 -2.34 0.84
C SER A 128 -2.37 -1.58 2.16
N PHE A 129 -3.36 -1.93 2.97
CA PHE A 129 -3.61 -1.32 4.26
C PHE A 129 -3.25 -2.29 5.37
N HIS A 130 -2.32 -1.90 6.24
CA HIS A 130 -1.82 -2.70 7.36
C HIS A 130 -2.12 -1.97 8.69
N PRO A 131 -3.32 -2.10 9.24
CA PRO A 131 -3.73 -1.31 10.40
C PRO A 131 -2.82 -1.46 11.62
N TRP A 132 -2.24 -2.64 11.86
CA TRP A 132 -1.36 -2.91 12.98
C TRP A 132 -0.06 -2.07 13.00
N LYS A 133 0.39 -1.57 11.85
CA LYS A 133 1.63 -0.76 11.74
C LYS A 133 1.52 0.60 12.43
N TYR A 134 0.32 1.09 12.66
CA TYR A 134 0.10 2.47 13.12
C TYR A 134 -0.01 2.60 14.64
N GLY A 135 -0.07 1.50 15.39
CA GLY A 135 -0.13 1.50 16.86
C GLY A 135 -1.50 1.90 17.43
N LYS A 136 -1.65 1.67 18.75
CA LYS A 136 -2.94 1.75 19.47
C LYS A 136 -3.57 3.15 19.59
N SER A 137 -2.83 4.21 19.33
CA SER A 137 -3.30 5.59 19.47
C SER A 137 -3.71 6.25 18.16
N SER A 138 -3.63 5.51 17.07
CA SER A 138 -3.88 6.05 15.72
C SER A 138 -5.34 5.88 15.34
N ASN A 139 -5.93 6.91 14.76
CA ASN A 139 -7.27 6.83 14.18
C ASN A 139 -7.19 6.08 12.84
N LEU A 140 -7.65 4.83 12.83
CA LEU A 140 -7.61 3.95 11.64
C LEU A 140 -8.41 4.53 10.47
N THR A 141 -9.51 5.21 10.76
CA THR A 141 -10.33 5.87 9.75
C THR A 141 -9.53 6.94 9.00
N TYR A 142 -8.82 7.80 9.75
CA TYR A 142 -7.96 8.82 9.12
C TYR A 142 -6.86 8.20 8.26
N LEU A 143 -6.16 7.21 8.81
CA LEU A 143 -5.05 6.53 8.12
C LEU A 143 -5.50 5.81 6.85
N PHE A 144 -6.67 5.18 6.89
CA PHE A 144 -7.26 4.57 5.71
C PHE A 144 -7.52 5.59 4.60
N PHE A 145 -8.15 6.70 4.92
CA PHE A 145 -8.41 7.74 3.93
C PHE A 145 -7.13 8.44 3.47
N GLU A 146 -6.10 8.50 4.30
CA GLU A 146 -4.77 8.97 3.88
C GLU A 146 -4.14 8.04 2.84
N GLU A 147 -4.16 6.72 3.05
CA GLU A 147 -3.68 5.75 2.07
C GLU A 147 -4.52 5.77 0.78
N LEU A 148 -5.84 5.87 0.89
CA LEU A 148 -6.75 6.05 -0.24
C LEU A 148 -6.40 7.32 -1.04
N SER A 149 -6.15 8.43 -0.35
CA SER A 149 -5.74 9.69 -0.96
C SER A 149 -4.43 9.57 -1.73
N LYS A 150 -3.42 8.90 -1.13
CA LYS A 150 -2.11 8.66 -1.78
C LYS A 150 -2.27 7.82 -3.05
N ALA A 151 -3.07 6.76 -2.98
CA ALA A 151 -3.30 5.86 -4.11
C ALA A 151 -4.05 6.55 -5.27
N LEU A 152 -4.94 7.48 -4.96
CA LEU A 152 -5.73 8.20 -5.96
C LEU A 152 -5.11 9.51 -6.44
N ALA A 153 -4.05 9.99 -5.80
CA ALA A 153 -3.32 11.22 -6.17
C ALA A 153 -2.84 11.25 -7.64
N PRO A 154 -2.36 10.15 -8.25
CA PRO A 154 -1.96 10.13 -9.65
C PRO A 154 -3.12 10.43 -10.62
N TYR A 155 -4.37 10.13 -10.22
CA TYR A 155 -5.55 10.31 -11.07
C TYR A 155 -6.21 11.67 -10.87
N SER A 156 -6.15 12.24 -9.67
CA SER A 156 -6.65 13.59 -9.37
C SER A 156 -6.08 14.13 -8.06
N THR A 157 -5.24 15.15 -8.17
CA THR A 157 -4.66 15.83 -6.98
C THR A 157 -5.69 16.64 -6.20
N ILE A 158 -6.73 17.14 -6.86
CA ILE A 158 -7.83 17.89 -6.21
C ILE A 158 -8.65 16.93 -5.38
N PHE A 159 -9.00 15.78 -5.95
CA PHE A 159 -9.78 14.76 -5.25
C PHE A 159 -9.01 14.18 -4.05
N SER A 160 -7.72 13.93 -4.19
CA SER A 160 -6.85 13.49 -3.10
C SER A 160 -6.91 14.45 -1.89
N ARG A 161 -6.93 15.77 -2.11
CA ARG A 161 -7.09 16.77 -1.05
C ARG A 161 -8.47 16.73 -0.38
N ASP A 162 -9.52 16.46 -1.14
CA ASP A 162 -10.89 16.37 -0.60
C ASP A 162 -11.04 15.13 0.28
N ILE A 163 -10.43 14.01 -0.08
CA ILE A 163 -10.36 12.80 0.76
C ILE A 163 -9.72 13.11 2.12
N ILE A 164 -8.59 13.81 2.13
CA ILE A 164 -7.90 14.19 3.37
C ILE A 164 -8.73 15.17 4.20
N ARG A 165 -9.44 16.09 3.55
CA ARG A 165 -10.36 17.00 4.25
C ARG A 165 -11.47 16.24 4.95
N TYR A 166 -12.13 15.31 4.25
CA TYR A 166 -13.13 14.42 4.81
C TYR A 166 -12.59 13.61 5.99
N ALA A 167 -11.41 12.98 5.82
CA ALA A 167 -10.75 12.22 6.87
C ALA A 167 -10.53 13.03 8.16
N ARG A 168 -10.07 14.26 8.04
CA ARG A 168 -9.89 15.19 9.18
C ARG A 168 -11.21 15.53 9.85
N THR A 169 -12.27 15.78 9.08
CA THR A 169 -13.58 16.11 9.62
C THR A 169 -14.15 14.93 10.41
N VAL A 170 -14.08 13.70 9.88
CA VAL A 170 -14.56 12.49 10.58
C VAL A 170 -13.75 12.24 11.85
N SER A 171 -12.41 12.31 11.78
CA SER A 171 -11.53 12.11 12.94
C SER A 171 -11.74 13.13 14.04
N SER A 172 -12.06 14.38 13.69
CA SER A 172 -12.33 15.44 14.69
C SER A 172 -13.61 15.19 15.48
N ILE A 173 -14.59 14.52 14.89
CA ILE A 173 -15.87 14.19 15.53
C ILE A 173 -15.71 13.05 16.54
N GLU A 174 -14.82 12.10 16.28
CA GLU A 174 -14.53 10.99 17.19
C GLU A 174 -13.83 11.44 18.47
N ASN A 175 -13.05 12.54 18.43
CA ASN A 175 -12.38 13.11 19.58
C ASN A 175 -13.31 14.02 20.40
N SER A 176 -13.70 13.60 21.59
CA SER A 176 -14.69 14.27 22.47
C SER A 176 -14.34 15.72 22.83
N THR A 177 -13.09 16.12 22.83
CA THR A 177 -12.63 17.47 23.12
C THR A 177 -12.94 18.46 21.99
N MET A 178 -13.05 17.99 20.75
CA MET A 178 -13.38 18.83 19.60
C MET A 178 -14.89 19.05 19.40
N LYS A 179 -15.75 18.23 20.01
CA LYS A 179 -17.22 18.42 19.95
C LYS A 179 -17.63 19.77 20.53
N PHE A 180 -16.96 20.22 21.58
CA PHE A 180 -17.25 21.51 22.22
C PHE A 180 -16.80 22.71 21.37
N LEU A 181 -15.63 22.62 20.72
CA LEU A 181 -15.15 23.66 19.81
C LEU A 181 -15.91 23.70 18.48
N GLY A 182 -16.34 22.54 17.97
CA GLY A 182 -17.16 22.44 16.74
C GLY A 182 -18.52 23.12 16.88
N SER A 183 -19.12 23.12 18.07
CA SER A 183 -20.41 23.82 18.31
C SER A 183 -20.25 25.34 18.33
N ILE A 184 -19.08 25.86 18.68
CA ILE A 184 -18.77 27.31 18.69
C ILE A 184 -18.34 27.79 17.29
N LEU A 185 -17.62 26.94 16.53
CA LEU A 185 -17.12 27.21 15.17
C LEU A 185 -18.06 26.75 14.06
N GLY A 186 -19.19 26.13 14.39
CA GLY A 186 -20.18 25.61 13.46
C GLY A 186 -20.73 26.59 12.42
N CYS A 187 -20.52 27.90 12.63
CA CYS A 187 -20.84 28.95 11.66
C CYS A 187 -19.79 29.09 10.53
N LEU A 188 -18.64 28.37 10.60
CA LEU A 188 -17.52 28.55 9.68
C LEU A 188 -17.20 27.28 8.86
N VAL A 189 -17.91 26.16 9.08
CA VAL A 189 -17.71 24.94 8.31
C VAL A 189 -18.71 24.93 7.15
N PRO A 190 -18.24 25.11 5.90
CA PRO A 190 -19.16 25.34 4.76
C PRO A 190 -19.90 24.10 4.27
N GLN A 191 -19.59 22.90 4.77
CA GLN A 191 -20.24 21.63 4.36
C GLN A 191 -20.39 20.68 5.54
N THR A 192 -21.54 19.99 5.62
CA THR A 192 -21.76 18.91 6.57
C THR A 192 -20.93 17.68 6.21
N VAL A 193 -20.75 16.75 7.16
CA VAL A 193 -20.03 15.48 6.92
C VAL A 193 -20.72 14.67 5.84
N GLU A 194 -22.04 14.67 5.84
CA GLU A 194 -22.88 13.99 4.85
C GLU A 194 -22.69 14.58 3.45
N GLU A 195 -22.63 15.90 3.32
CA GLU A 195 -22.37 16.56 2.03
C GLU A 195 -20.97 16.24 1.50
N GLN A 196 -19.96 16.25 2.38
CA GLN A 196 -18.59 15.85 2.03
C GLN A 196 -18.52 14.38 1.60
N TYR A 197 -19.27 13.49 2.26
CA TYR A 197 -19.34 12.07 1.92
C TYR A 197 -20.00 11.84 0.56
N GLU A 198 -21.12 12.49 0.28
CA GLU A 198 -21.80 12.39 -1.01
C GLU A 198 -20.96 12.98 -2.16
N ASP A 199 -20.21 14.05 -1.91
CA ASP A 199 -19.25 14.60 -2.87
C ASP A 199 -18.09 13.61 -3.13
N LEU A 200 -17.57 13.01 -2.07
CA LEU A 200 -16.55 11.94 -2.16
C LEU A 200 -17.05 10.76 -2.99
N LYS A 201 -18.27 10.29 -2.73
CA LYS A 201 -18.92 9.19 -3.44
C LYS A 201 -19.05 9.47 -4.94
N LYS A 202 -19.53 10.66 -5.31
CA LYS A 202 -19.62 11.10 -6.72
C LYS A 202 -18.23 11.14 -7.40
N LYS A 203 -17.23 11.64 -6.70
CA LYS A 203 -15.87 11.72 -7.24
C LYS A 203 -15.22 10.36 -7.43
N ILE A 204 -15.44 9.40 -6.51
CA ILE A 204 -14.98 8.02 -6.67
C ILE A 204 -15.64 7.37 -7.88
N SER A 205 -16.93 7.53 -8.05
CA SER A 205 -17.69 7.01 -9.20
C SER A 205 -17.13 7.53 -10.54
N ASN A 206 -16.69 8.80 -10.59
CA ASN A 206 -16.14 9.42 -11.79
C ASN A 206 -14.75 8.91 -12.19
N ILE A 207 -14.02 8.25 -11.29
CA ILE A 207 -12.70 7.67 -11.59
C ILE A 207 -12.84 6.48 -12.56
N GLN A 208 -14.01 5.81 -12.58
CA GLN A 208 -14.31 4.64 -13.43
C GLN A 208 -13.30 3.50 -13.29
N ARG A 209 -12.66 3.38 -12.12
CA ARG A 209 -11.70 2.33 -11.78
C ARG A 209 -12.17 1.55 -10.58
N LYS A 210 -11.81 0.28 -10.51
CA LYS A 210 -11.99 -0.51 -9.30
C LYS A 210 -10.90 -0.16 -8.29
N ILE A 211 -11.28 0.02 -7.03
CA ILE A 211 -10.37 0.27 -5.93
C ILE A 211 -10.35 -0.97 -5.06
N VAL A 212 -9.26 -1.73 -5.10
CA VAL A 212 -9.10 -2.97 -4.32
C VAL A 212 -8.20 -2.69 -3.12
N VAL A 213 -8.76 -2.81 -1.93
CA VAL A 213 -8.06 -2.59 -0.66
C VAL A 213 -7.74 -3.95 -0.03
N PHE A 214 -6.47 -4.27 0.07
CA PHE A 214 -5.96 -5.44 0.76
C PHE A 214 -5.68 -5.09 2.22
N ILE A 215 -6.38 -5.76 3.14
CA ILE A 215 -6.22 -5.59 4.59
C ILE A 215 -5.64 -6.88 5.16
N ASP A 216 -4.43 -6.79 5.69
CA ASP A 216 -3.71 -7.93 6.24
C ASP A 216 -3.42 -7.77 7.73
N ASP A 217 -3.04 -8.88 8.36
CA ASP A 217 -2.64 -8.93 9.78
C ASP A 217 -3.71 -8.41 10.76
N ILE A 218 -4.97 -8.65 10.47
CA ILE A 218 -6.08 -8.31 11.39
C ILE A 218 -5.93 -9.06 12.73
N ASP A 219 -5.30 -10.22 12.71
CA ASP A 219 -5.01 -11.05 13.88
C ASP A 219 -4.00 -10.43 14.86
N ARG A 220 -3.37 -9.31 14.49
CA ARG A 220 -2.44 -8.55 15.36
C ARG A 220 -3.11 -7.37 16.06
N LEU A 221 -4.36 -7.08 15.73
CA LEU A 221 -5.11 -5.97 16.28
C LEU A 221 -5.72 -6.35 17.63
N GLY A 222 -5.79 -5.38 18.52
CA GLY A 222 -6.57 -5.49 19.76
C GLY A 222 -8.08 -5.36 19.49
N ALA A 223 -8.86 -5.66 20.51
CA ALA A 223 -10.32 -5.71 20.42
C ALA A 223 -10.95 -4.39 19.91
N ASN A 224 -10.53 -3.24 20.43
CA ASN A 224 -11.04 -1.93 20.02
C ASN A 224 -10.63 -1.58 18.58
N GLU A 225 -9.42 -1.99 18.16
CA GLU A 225 -8.92 -1.76 16.81
C GLU A 225 -9.66 -2.60 15.78
N ILE A 226 -10.01 -3.83 16.12
CA ILE A 226 -10.86 -4.71 15.29
C ILE A 226 -12.24 -4.08 15.12
N GLU A 227 -12.85 -3.60 16.22
CA GLU A 227 -14.14 -2.90 16.15
C GLU A 227 -14.06 -1.66 15.26
N GLU A 228 -13.02 -0.84 15.41
CA GLU A 228 -12.80 0.36 14.59
C GLU A 228 -12.63 0.00 13.11
N LEU A 229 -11.86 -1.06 12.81
CA LEU A 229 -11.69 -1.54 11.43
C LEU A 229 -13.01 -1.99 10.80
N PHE A 230 -13.81 -2.78 11.52
CA PHE A 230 -15.11 -3.21 10.99
C PHE A 230 -16.08 -2.04 10.85
N ARG A 231 -16.03 -1.06 11.75
CA ARG A 231 -16.81 0.17 11.64
C ARG A 231 -16.38 0.98 10.41
N LEU A 232 -15.08 1.08 10.15
CA LEU A 232 -14.53 1.71 8.94
C LEU A 232 -15.08 1.03 7.68
N VAL A 233 -14.95 -0.30 7.56
CA VAL A 233 -15.44 -1.05 6.40
C VAL A 233 -16.95 -0.87 6.23
N ARG A 234 -17.73 -0.92 7.31
CA ARG A 234 -19.18 -0.66 7.27
C ARG A 234 -19.50 0.75 6.81
N ASN A 235 -18.80 1.77 7.32
CA ASN A 235 -19.06 3.17 6.98
C ASN A 235 -18.66 3.50 5.54
N THR A 236 -17.72 2.73 4.97
CA THR A 236 -17.31 2.85 3.56
C THR A 236 -18.08 1.93 2.62
N SER A 237 -19.05 1.14 3.13
CA SER A 237 -19.81 0.17 2.35
C SER A 237 -20.64 0.78 1.22
N ASN A 238 -21.00 2.05 1.30
CA ASN A 238 -21.76 2.79 0.27
C ASN A 238 -20.87 3.52 -0.74
N LEU A 239 -19.52 3.36 -0.66
CA LEU A 239 -18.63 3.91 -1.66
C LEU A 239 -18.62 3.00 -2.90
N PRO A 240 -18.84 3.54 -4.10
CA PRO A 240 -18.89 2.76 -5.32
C PRO A 240 -17.51 2.25 -5.70
N SER A 241 -17.48 1.15 -6.44
CA SER A 241 -16.25 0.57 -7.00
C SER A 241 -15.17 0.20 -5.98
N MET A 242 -15.50 0.08 -4.69
CA MET A 242 -14.60 -0.34 -3.64
C MET A 242 -14.73 -1.83 -3.33
N TYR A 243 -13.57 -2.50 -3.23
CA TYR A 243 -13.45 -3.92 -2.96
C TYR A 243 -12.48 -4.11 -1.80
N PHE A 244 -12.94 -4.68 -0.70
CA PHE A 244 -12.10 -5.01 0.44
C PHE A 244 -11.73 -6.48 0.41
N VAL A 245 -10.44 -6.80 0.46
CA VAL A 245 -9.91 -8.14 0.60
C VAL A 245 -9.26 -8.24 1.98
N MET A 246 -9.90 -8.96 2.89
CA MET A 246 -9.51 -9.02 4.30
C MET A 246 -8.97 -10.40 4.65
N ALA A 247 -7.74 -10.48 5.18
CA ALA A 247 -7.14 -11.72 5.64
C ALA A 247 -7.13 -11.79 7.17
N TYR A 248 -7.71 -12.83 7.74
CA TYR A 248 -7.81 -12.97 9.19
C TYR A 248 -8.02 -14.41 9.67
N ASP A 249 -7.71 -14.66 10.94
CA ASP A 249 -8.11 -15.86 11.66
C ASP A 249 -9.51 -15.65 12.26
N LYS A 250 -10.47 -16.45 11.76
CA LYS A 250 -11.87 -16.37 12.19
C LYS A 250 -12.01 -16.57 13.70
N LYS A 251 -11.29 -17.54 14.26
CA LYS A 251 -11.40 -17.86 15.68
C LYS A 251 -10.92 -16.67 16.52
N TYR A 252 -9.75 -16.13 16.20
CA TYR A 252 -9.19 -14.97 16.91
C TYR A 252 -10.14 -13.77 16.88
N VAL A 253 -10.62 -13.41 15.67
CA VAL A 253 -11.51 -12.24 15.52
C VAL A 253 -12.80 -12.40 16.32
N VAL A 254 -13.40 -13.59 16.28
CA VAL A 254 -14.66 -13.82 17.01
C VAL A 254 -14.45 -13.86 18.51
N ASP A 255 -13.41 -14.56 18.99
CA ASP A 255 -13.09 -14.61 20.41
C ASP A 255 -12.81 -13.18 20.95
N THR A 256 -12.12 -12.37 20.15
CA THR A 256 -11.82 -10.97 20.47
C THR A 256 -13.08 -10.10 20.50
N LEU A 257 -13.97 -10.22 19.52
CA LEU A 257 -15.25 -9.48 19.51
C LEU A 257 -16.19 -9.92 20.64
N ASN A 258 -16.24 -11.21 20.97
CA ASN A 258 -17.03 -11.71 22.08
C ASN A 258 -16.52 -11.17 23.44
N SER A 259 -15.25 -10.82 23.56
CA SER A 259 -14.71 -10.19 24.77
C SER A 259 -15.26 -8.77 24.99
N ILE A 260 -15.60 -8.06 23.91
CA ILE A 260 -16.20 -6.71 23.96
C ILE A 260 -17.73 -6.78 24.10
N PHE A 261 -18.37 -7.73 23.42
CA PHE A 261 -19.83 -7.88 23.34
C PHE A 261 -20.31 -9.22 23.93
N PRO A 262 -20.16 -9.46 25.20
CA PRO A 262 -20.49 -10.76 25.84
C PRO A 262 -21.97 -11.14 25.75
N SER A 263 -22.87 -10.18 25.50
CA SER A 263 -24.31 -10.39 25.35
C SER A 263 -24.73 -10.95 23.99
N HIS A 264 -23.84 -10.94 22.98
CA HIS A 264 -24.07 -11.47 21.64
C HIS A 264 -23.11 -12.62 21.35
N SER A 265 -23.09 -13.68 22.22
CA SER A 265 -22.29 -14.86 21.91
C SER A 265 -22.74 -15.43 20.55
N LEU A 266 -21.94 -15.15 19.52
CA LEU A 266 -22.10 -15.75 18.21
C LEU A 266 -21.83 -17.26 18.36
N SER A 267 -22.88 -18.04 18.59
CA SER A 267 -22.80 -19.49 18.59
C SER A 267 -22.47 -19.94 17.16
N TYR A 268 -21.32 -20.54 17.00
CA TYR A 268 -20.98 -21.23 15.74
C TYR A 268 -21.85 -22.47 15.61
N SER A 269 -22.79 -22.45 14.66
CA SER A 269 -23.25 -23.71 14.06
C SER A 269 -22.11 -24.22 13.17
N GLN A 270 -21.61 -25.40 13.48
CA GLN A 270 -20.62 -26.13 12.70
C GLN A 270 -21.09 -26.39 11.28
#